data_4e288093b79c6cb05aacf02b5d1496d5
#
_entry.id   4e288093b79c6cb05aacf02b5d1496d5
#
_cell.length_a   1.000
_cell.length_b   1.000
_cell.length_c   1.000
_cell.angle_alpha   90.00
_cell.angle_beta   90.00
_cell.angle_gamma   90.00
#
_symmetry.space_group_name_H-M   'P 1'
#
loop_
_entity.id
_entity.type
_entity.pdbx_description
1 polymer ?
#
loop_
_entity_poly.entity_id
_entity_poly.type
_entity_poly.pdbx_seq_one_letter_code
_entity_poly.pdbx_strand_id
1 'polypeptide(L)'
;MLSSLNTGVTCQDSHDHLVWRKDPTGIFSVKSAYSILANHQDIGEMKGVFSTLWQAKASPKVLLTAWRVLHDRLPTRDNLSRRGVPVISPLCPFCNLSEESSQHLFLDCAFAQQVWSRCYRWIGVLGVHNNDIRNHMLNSHLIHLSSKQNQVWIGVWATIIRCIWEQRNLIVFKDGVPDTN
;
A
#
# COMPACT_ATOMS: atom_id res chain seq x y z
N MET A 1 24.76 34.86 -51.51
CA MET A 1 25.38 33.53 -51.43
C MET A 1 24.41 32.61 -50.67
N LEU A 2 23.67 31.84 -51.45
CA LEU A 2 22.71 30.87 -50.90
C LEU A 2 23.41 29.51 -50.96
N SER A 3 23.77 28.96 -49.80
CA SER A 3 24.36 27.63 -49.72
C SER A 3 23.24 26.59 -49.53
N SER A 4 23.20 25.67 -50.45
CA SER A 4 22.33 24.56 -50.68
C SER A 4 22.06 23.70 -49.42
N LEU A 5 20.80 23.53 -49.10
CA LEU A 5 20.30 22.47 -48.23
C LEU A 5 20.28 21.18 -49.03
N ASN A 6 21.16 20.25 -48.68
CA ASN A 6 21.18 18.93 -49.25
C ASN A 6 20.20 18.03 -48.47
N THR A 7 18.97 17.92 -48.94
CA THR A 7 17.96 17.02 -48.42
C THR A 7 18.03 15.67 -49.14
N GLY A 8 18.98 14.88 -48.73
CA GLY A 8 19.03 13.47 -49.11
C GLY A 8 18.34 12.61 -48.05
N VAL A 9 17.00 12.64 -47.98
CA VAL A 9 16.23 11.61 -47.27
C VAL A 9 15.94 10.50 -48.27
N THR A 10 16.78 9.50 -48.30
CA THR A 10 16.45 8.25 -48.97
C THR A 10 15.53 7.46 -48.03
N CYS A 11 14.22 7.51 -48.26
CA CYS A 11 13.30 6.51 -47.74
C CYS A 11 13.63 5.17 -48.41
N GLN A 12 14.39 4.35 -47.71
CA GLN A 12 14.40 2.93 -47.99
C GLN A 12 13.11 2.35 -47.48
N ASP A 13 12.45 1.48 -48.28
CA ASP A 13 11.29 0.67 -47.93
C ASP A 13 11.63 -0.30 -46.76
N SER A 14 11.80 0.23 -45.58
CA SER A 14 11.88 -0.55 -44.36
C SER A 14 10.57 -0.45 -43.62
N HIS A 15 9.93 -1.57 -43.43
CA HIS A 15 8.71 -1.63 -42.60
C HIS A 15 8.99 -1.02 -41.24
N ASP A 16 8.12 -0.09 -40.81
CA ASP A 16 8.19 0.47 -39.47
C ASP A 16 8.03 -0.64 -38.44
N HIS A 17 8.92 -0.73 -37.48
CA HIS A 17 8.84 -1.66 -36.39
C HIS A 17 9.01 -0.92 -35.05
N LEU A 18 8.22 -1.37 -34.05
CA LEU A 18 8.29 -0.82 -32.72
C LEU A 18 9.58 -1.29 -32.03
N VAL A 19 10.42 -0.33 -31.61
CA VAL A 19 11.65 -0.59 -30.87
C VAL A 19 11.49 -0.20 -29.42
N TRP A 20 11.76 -1.13 -28.52
CA TRP A 20 11.77 -0.89 -27.10
C TRP A 20 13.06 -0.20 -26.65
N ARG A 21 13.04 1.13 -26.55
CA ARG A 21 14.23 1.96 -26.25
C ARG A 21 14.89 1.71 -24.89
N LYS A 22 14.25 0.96 -24.01
CA LYS A 22 14.74 0.71 -22.65
C LYS A 22 15.51 -0.62 -22.52
N ASP A 23 15.66 -1.34 -23.60
CA ASP A 23 16.49 -2.54 -23.69
C ASP A 23 17.47 -2.40 -24.84
N PRO A 24 18.77 -2.73 -24.66
CA PRO A 24 19.77 -2.63 -25.73
C PRO A 24 19.45 -3.47 -26.97
N THR A 25 18.65 -4.53 -26.80
CA THR A 25 18.25 -5.40 -27.93
C THR A 25 17.08 -4.80 -28.73
N GLY A 26 16.46 -3.74 -28.27
CA GLY A 26 15.26 -3.15 -28.87
C GLY A 26 13.99 -3.99 -28.72
N ILE A 27 14.06 -5.13 -28.03
CA ILE A 27 12.93 -6.06 -27.87
C ILE A 27 12.24 -5.82 -26.54
N PHE A 28 10.91 -5.73 -26.58
CA PHE A 28 10.11 -5.64 -25.35
C PHE A 28 10.17 -6.94 -24.55
N SER A 29 10.45 -6.83 -23.26
CA SER A 29 10.27 -7.91 -22.31
C SER A 29 9.54 -7.42 -21.06
N VAL A 30 8.72 -8.28 -20.46
CA VAL A 30 8.03 -7.99 -19.19
C VAL A 30 9.05 -7.64 -18.10
N LYS A 31 10.21 -8.33 -18.08
CA LYS A 31 11.30 -8.06 -17.14
C LYS A 31 11.86 -6.64 -17.32
N SER A 32 12.12 -6.18 -18.54
CA SER A 32 12.63 -4.82 -18.80
C SER A 32 11.59 -3.75 -18.47
N ALA A 33 10.30 -4.00 -18.73
CA ALA A 33 9.22 -3.11 -18.33
C ALA A 33 9.13 -3.00 -16.80
N TYR A 34 9.15 -4.12 -16.08
CA TYR A 34 9.16 -4.13 -14.61
C TYR A 34 10.39 -3.44 -14.02
N SER A 35 11.58 -3.59 -14.61
CA SER A 35 12.79 -2.93 -14.13
C SER A 35 12.68 -1.40 -14.22
N ILE A 36 12.00 -0.87 -15.22
CA ILE A 36 11.76 0.58 -15.36
C ILE A 36 10.75 1.06 -14.32
N LEU A 37 9.64 0.34 -14.17
CA LEU A 37 8.63 0.66 -13.16
C LEU A 37 9.20 0.55 -11.73
N ALA A 38 10.10 -0.41 -11.52
CA ALA A 38 10.77 -0.61 -10.24
C ALA A 38 11.86 0.43 -9.95
N ASN A 39 12.45 1.09 -10.95
CA ASN A 39 13.47 2.14 -10.76
C ASN A 39 12.91 3.54 -10.49
N HIS A 40 11.59 3.71 -10.41
CA HIS A 40 11.00 4.95 -9.89
C HIS A 40 11.28 5.09 -8.38
N GLN A 41 11.83 6.21 -8.01
CA GLN A 41 12.53 6.68 -6.82
C GLN A 41 12.03 6.28 -5.41
N ASP A 42 10.87 5.69 -5.26
CA ASP A 42 10.30 5.30 -3.94
C ASP A 42 10.79 3.93 -3.41
N ILE A 43 11.65 3.23 -4.14
CA ILE A 43 11.95 1.80 -3.87
C ILE A 43 12.95 1.64 -2.71
N GLY A 44 13.78 2.62 -2.43
CA GLY A 44 14.80 2.52 -1.39
C GLY A 44 14.20 2.39 0.01
N GLU A 45 13.33 3.32 0.38
CA GLU A 45 12.64 3.34 1.68
C GLU A 45 11.60 2.21 1.80
N MET A 46 10.89 1.93 0.72
CA MET A 46 9.88 0.87 0.68
C MET A 46 10.46 -0.54 0.80
N LYS A 47 11.70 -0.78 0.35
CA LYS A 47 12.36 -2.09 0.52
C LYS A 47 12.48 -2.50 1.99
N GLY A 48 12.83 -1.57 2.87
CA GLY A 48 12.93 -1.83 4.31
C GLY A 48 11.58 -2.21 4.91
N VAL A 49 10.54 -1.46 4.60
CA VAL A 49 9.17 -1.70 5.07
C VAL A 49 8.68 -3.09 4.64
N PHE A 50 8.83 -3.44 3.37
CA PHE A 50 8.36 -4.73 2.86
C PHE A 50 9.22 -5.90 3.35
N SER A 51 10.54 -5.73 3.44
CA SER A 51 11.41 -6.76 4.03
C SER A 51 10.96 -7.10 5.45
N THR A 52 10.67 -6.09 6.26
CA THR A 52 10.17 -6.26 7.62
C THR A 52 8.81 -6.96 7.65
N LEU A 53 7.88 -6.56 6.79
CA LEU A 53 6.57 -7.18 6.69
C LEU A 53 6.65 -8.66 6.32
N TRP A 54 7.44 -9.02 5.28
CA TRP A 54 7.54 -10.40 4.81
C TRP A 54 8.31 -11.33 5.76
N GLN A 55 9.07 -10.79 6.70
CA GLN A 55 9.69 -11.56 7.78
C GLN A 55 8.75 -11.78 8.97
N ALA A 56 7.61 -11.10 9.01
CA ALA A 56 6.66 -11.19 10.11
C ALA A 56 6.00 -12.59 10.18
N LYS A 57 5.72 -13.03 11.40
CA LYS A 57 5.07 -14.31 11.66
C LYS A 57 3.55 -14.18 11.63
N ALA A 58 2.99 -14.24 10.41
CA ALA A 58 1.54 -14.23 10.20
C ALA A 58 1.17 -15.04 8.94
N SER A 59 -0.12 -15.33 8.77
CA SER A 59 -0.58 -16.05 7.59
C SER A 59 -0.43 -15.23 6.31
N PRO A 60 -0.25 -15.86 5.14
CA PRO A 60 -0.12 -15.14 3.86
C PRO A 60 -1.26 -14.17 3.57
N LYS A 61 -2.49 -14.51 3.95
CA LYS A 61 -3.65 -13.63 3.78
C LYS A 61 -3.54 -12.35 4.59
N VAL A 62 -3.02 -12.43 5.81
CA VAL A 62 -2.77 -11.30 6.71
C VAL A 62 -1.70 -10.40 6.10
N LEU A 63 -0.56 -10.97 5.74
CA LEU A 63 0.56 -10.21 5.15
C LEU A 63 0.17 -9.54 3.84
N LEU A 64 -0.59 -10.21 2.98
CA LEU A 64 -1.09 -9.63 1.73
C LEU A 64 -2.03 -8.45 1.97
N THR A 65 -2.89 -8.52 3.00
CA THR A 65 -3.77 -7.39 3.34
C THR A 65 -2.93 -6.20 3.82
N ALA A 66 -1.99 -6.41 4.73
CA ALA A 66 -1.08 -5.39 5.22
C ALA A 66 -0.26 -4.76 4.07
N TRP A 67 0.28 -5.58 3.17
CA TRP A 67 0.99 -5.11 1.98
C TRP A 67 0.11 -4.21 1.10
N ARG A 68 -1.17 -4.58 0.86
CA ARG A 68 -2.10 -3.74 0.10
C ARG A 68 -2.38 -2.40 0.79
N VAL A 69 -2.47 -2.38 2.11
CA VAL A 69 -2.65 -1.15 2.90
C VAL A 69 -1.44 -0.24 2.74
N LEU A 70 -0.23 -0.78 2.91
CA LEU A 70 1.02 -0.03 2.77
C LEU A 70 1.22 0.57 1.37
N HIS A 71 0.63 -0.05 0.34
CA HIS A 71 0.59 0.47 -1.04
C HIS A 71 -0.64 1.34 -1.34
N ASP A 72 -1.51 1.59 -0.37
CA ASP A 72 -2.80 2.24 -0.57
C ASP A 72 -3.62 1.60 -1.71
N ARG A 73 -3.68 0.26 -1.73
CA ARG A 73 -4.33 -0.53 -2.80
C ARG A 73 -5.62 -1.22 -2.38
N LEU A 74 -6.05 -1.09 -1.12
CA LEU A 74 -7.35 -1.60 -0.71
C LEU A 74 -8.48 -0.78 -1.33
N PRO A 75 -9.63 -1.39 -1.63
CA PRO A 75 -10.79 -0.70 -2.20
C PRO A 75 -11.57 0.05 -1.10
N THR A 76 -10.93 1.04 -0.47
CA THR A 76 -11.59 2.06 0.34
C THR A 76 -12.45 2.94 -0.55
N ARG A 77 -13.41 3.66 0.01
CA ARG A 77 -14.31 4.54 -0.77
C ARG A 77 -13.54 5.62 -1.53
N ASP A 78 -12.52 6.21 -0.91
CA ASP A 78 -11.60 7.14 -1.56
C ASP A 78 -10.85 6.46 -2.73
N ASN A 79 -10.27 5.28 -2.52
CA ASN A 79 -9.56 4.53 -3.56
C ASN A 79 -10.47 4.10 -4.71
N LEU A 80 -11.72 3.75 -4.43
CA LEU A 80 -12.72 3.43 -5.44
C LEU A 80 -13.08 4.68 -6.25
N SER A 81 -13.34 5.80 -5.57
CA SER A 81 -13.65 7.08 -6.22
C SER A 81 -12.52 7.53 -7.15
N ARG A 82 -11.26 7.45 -6.69
CA ARG A 82 -10.08 7.77 -7.52
C ARG A 82 -9.93 6.87 -8.76
N ARG A 83 -10.51 5.66 -8.73
CA ARG A 83 -10.56 4.73 -9.87
C ARG A 83 -11.80 4.89 -10.75
N GLY A 84 -12.62 5.91 -10.49
CA GLY A 84 -13.86 6.15 -11.24
C GLY A 84 -15.01 5.19 -10.91
N VAL A 85 -14.91 4.42 -9.82
CA VAL A 85 -16.00 3.57 -9.36
C VAL A 85 -16.97 4.41 -8.53
N PRO A 86 -18.27 4.47 -8.89
CA PRO A 86 -19.24 5.24 -8.13
C PRO A 86 -19.42 4.65 -6.71
N VAL A 87 -19.38 5.51 -5.71
CA VAL A 87 -19.63 5.16 -4.31
C VAL A 87 -20.88 5.90 -3.81
N ILE A 88 -21.76 5.19 -3.09
CA ILE A 88 -23.02 5.76 -2.59
C ILE A 88 -22.75 6.83 -1.54
N SER A 89 -21.76 6.63 -0.69
CA SER A 89 -21.34 7.56 0.36
C SER A 89 -19.81 7.51 0.50
N PRO A 90 -19.12 8.65 0.60
CA PRO A 90 -17.68 8.68 0.83
C PRO A 90 -17.28 8.43 2.30
N LEU A 91 -18.25 8.46 3.23
CA LEU A 91 -17.99 8.45 4.67
C LEU A 91 -17.49 7.10 5.18
N CYS A 92 -16.65 7.10 6.19
CA CYS A 92 -16.16 5.91 6.88
C CYS A 92 -17.33 5.11 7.50
N PRO A 93 -17.44 3.81 7.25
CA PRO A 93 -18.54 3.00 7.76
C PRO A 93 -18.50 2.78 9.29
N PHE A 94 -17.36 3.05 9.95
CA PHE A 94 -17.26 2.93 11.40
C PHE A 94 -17.78 4.16 12.15
N CYS A 95 -17.42 5.36 11.70
CA CYS A 95 -17.75 6.59 12.42
C CYS A 95 -18.82 7.45 11.72
N ASN A 96 -19.02 7.28 10.41
CA ASN A 96 -19.90 8.09 9.56
C ASN A 96 -19.64 9.63 9.62
N LEU A 97 -18.45 10.05 10.07
CA LEU A 97 -18.09 11.45 10.28
C LEU A 97 -17.08 11.97 9.25
N SER A 98 -16.14 11.13 8.84
CA SER A 98 -15.04 11.50 7.93
C SER A 98 -15.02 10.62 6.71
N GLU A 99 -14.39 11.07 5.63
CA GLU A 99 -14.19 10.27 4.42
C GLU A 99 -13.35 9.01 4.69
N GLU A 100 -13.69 7.91 4.03
CA GLU A 100 -12.97 6.65 4.17
C GLU A 100 -11.71 6.64 3.30
N SER A 101 -10.61 7.16 3.83
CA SER A 101 -9.26 6.89 3.31
C SER A 101 -8.61 5.72 4.05
N SER A 102 -7.53 5.15 3.49
CA SER A 102 -6.75 4.12 4.21
C SER A 102 -6.21 4.66 5.54
N GLN A 103 -5.71 5.89 5.55
CA GLN A 103 -5.22 6.55 6.75
C GLN A 103 -6.30 6.63 7.83
N HIS A 104 -7.47 7.22 7.48
CA HIS A 104 -8.57 7.36 8.42
C HIS A 104 -9.06 5.99 8.94
N LEU A 105 -9.29 5.04 8.03
CA LEU A 105 -9.87 3.73 8.36
C LEU A 105 -9.02 2.96 9.37
N PHE A 106 -7.69 2.99 9.21
CA PHE A 106 -6.77 2.15 9.99
C PHE A 106 -6.12 2.86 11.17
N LEU A 107 -6.04 4.20 11.19
CA LEU A 107 -5.37 4.93 12.26
C LEU A 107 -6.23 6.03 12.92
N ASP A 108 -6.90 6.88 12.12
CA ASP A 108 -7.50 8.12 12.65
C ASP A 108 -8.94 7.92 13.11
N CYS A 109 -9.63 6.88 12.63
CA CYS A 109 -10.99 6.58 13.06
C CYS A 109 -11.04 6.22 14.56
N ALA A 110 -12.02 6.74 15.28
CA ALA A 110 -12.21 6.44 16.70
C ALA A 110 -12.29 4.93 16.99
N PHE A 111 -12.91 4.15 16.09
CA PHE A 111 -12.94 2.69 16.19
C PHE A 111 -11.52 2.10 16.10
N ALA A 112 -10.74 2.49 15.10
CA ALA A 112 -9.37 2.00 14.92
C ALA A 112 -8.48 2.39 16.12
N GLN A 113 -8.60 3.62 16.61
CA GLN A 113 -7.87 4.10 17.79
C GLN A 113 -8.19 3.28 19.04
N GLN A 114 -9.45 2.88 19.24
CA GLN A 114 -9.82 2.00 20.36
C GLN A 114 -9.16 0.63 20.23
N VAL A 115 -9.17 0.04 19.03
CA VAL A 115 -8.50 -1.25 18.77
C VAL A 115 -7.01 -1.15 19.08
N TRP A 116 -6.32 -0.13 18.55
CA TRP A 116 -4.89 0.09 18.80
C TRP A 116 -4.58 0.33 20.27
N SER A 117 -5.38 1.14 20.96
CA SER A 117 -5.21 1.44 22.39
C SER A 117 -5.32 0.18 23.25
N ARG A 118 -6.25 -0.73 22.94
CA ARG A 118 -6.37 -2.03 23.62
C ARG A 118 -5.15 -2.91 23.38
N CYS A 119 -4.67 -2.98 22.12
CA CYS A 119 -3.50 -3.77 21.77
C CYS A 119 -2.24 -3.25 22.44
N TYR A 120 -1.99 -1.94 22.43
CA TYR A 120 -0.85 -1.33 23.12
C TYR A 120 -0.90 -1.54 24.62
N ARG A 121 -2.06 -1.42 25.23
CA ARG A 121 -2.25 -1.71 26.67
C ARG A 121 -1.95 -3.17 26.98
N TRP A 122 -2.37 -4.09 26.12
CA TRP A 122 -2.12 -5.51 26.31
C TRP A 122 -0.63 -5.87 26.31
N ILE A 123 0.17 -5.22 25.47
CA ILE A 123 1.64 -5.42 25.42
C ILE A 123 2.41 -4.52 26.39
N GLY A 124 1.73 -3.65 27.13
CA GLY A 124 2.37 -2.75 28.12
C GLY A 124 3.17 -1.61 27.49
N VAL A 125 2.88 -1.20 26.26
CA VAL A 125 3.56 -0.12 25.53
C VAL A 125 2.65 1.09 25.42
N LEU A 126 3.23 2.29 25.60
CA LEU A 126 2.53 3.53 25.28
C LEU A 126 2.38 3.64 23.75
N GLY A 127 1.15 3.75 23.29
CA GLY A 127 0.86 3.87 21.86
C GLY A 127 1.47 5.15 21.29
N VAL A 128 2.18 5.03 20.16
CA VAL A 128 2.67 6.17 19.41
C VAL A 128 1.64 6.51 18.34
N HIS A 129 1.10 7.72 18.40
CA HIS A 129 0.24 8.23 17.34
C HIS A 129 1.11 8.64 16.15
N ASN A 130 0.97 7.95 15.05
CA ASN A 130 1.68 8.25 13.80
C ASN A 130 0.68 8.69 12.74
N ASN A 131 1.01 9.76 12.05
CA ASN A 131 0.18 10.33 10.98
C ASN A 131 0.31 9.60 9.63
N ASP A 132 1.00 8.47 9.58
CA ASP A 132 1.18 7.67 8.38
C ASP A 132 1.26 6.18 8.72
N ILE A 133 0.59 5.35 7.94
CA ILE A 133 0.49 3.89 8.15
C ILE A 133 1.86 3.21 8.06
N ARG A 134 2.75 3.68 7.17
CA ARG A 134 4.10 3.13 7.00
C ARG A 134 4.94 3.42 8.23
N ASN A 135 4.93 4.67 8.67
CA ASN A 135 5.62 5.08 9.90
C ASN A 135 5.03 4.40 11.14
N HIS A 136 3.72 4.20 11.18
CA HIS A 136 3.08 3.45 12.25
C HIS A 136 3.58 1.99 12.29
N MET A 137 3.78 1.33 11.15
CA MET A 137 4.37 0.00 11.12
C MET A 137 5.85 0.01 11.52
N LEU A 138 6.65 0.94 10.99
CA LEU A 138 8.08 1.02 11.30
C LEU A 138 8.34 1.37 12.77
N ASN A 139 7.57 2.31 13.33
CA ASN A 139 7.66 2.71 14.72
C ASN A 139 7.08 1.66 15.69
N SER A 140 6.35 0.67 15.16
CA SER A 140 5.97 -0.51 15.94
C SER A 140 7.15 -1.43 16.23
N HIS A 141 8.32 -1.22 15.60
CA HIS A 141 9.53 -1.94 15.95
C HIS A 141 10.02 -1.50 17.34
N LEU A 142 9.78 -2.34 18.33
CA LEU A 142 10.05 -2.02 19.73
C LEU A 142 11.53 -2.30 20.06
N ILE A 143 12.26 -1.27 20.47
CA ILE A 143 13.72 -1.32 20.69
C ILE A 143 14.12 -2.34 21.78
N HIS A 144 13.25 -2.55 22.77
CA HIS A 144 13.49 -3.50 23.87
C HIS A 144 13.16 -4.95 23.52
N LEU A 145 12.61 -5.22 22.32
CA LEU A 145 12.31 -6.57 21.89
C LEU A 145 13.44 -7.14 21.02
N SER A 146 13.67 -8.44 21.15
CA SER A 146 14.56 -9.17 20.23
C SER A 146 14.00 -9.17 18.79
N SER A 147 14.86 -9.46 17.82
CA SER A 147 14.44 -9.56 16.40
C SER A 147 13.28 -10.56 16.20
N LYS A 148 13.29 -11.71 16.88
CA LYS A 148 12.21 -12.70 16.81
C LYS A 148 10.90 -12.17 17.40
N GLN A 149 10.95 -11.46 18.50
CA GLN A 149 9.77 -10.84 19.13
C GLN A 149 9.21 -9.73 18.26
N ASN A 150 10.06 -8.92 17.64
CA ASN A 150 9.63 -7.90 16.68
C ASN A 150 8.95 -8.52 15.45
N GLN A 151 9.42 -9.65 14.92
CA GLN A 151 8.73 -10.36 13.83
C GLN A 151 7.32 -10.83 14.25
N VAL A 152 7.15 -11.29 15.47
CA VAL A 152 5.83 -11.65 16.02
C VAL A 152 4.96 -10.39 16.14
N TRP A 153 5.53 -9.30 16.67
CA TRP A 153 4.80 -8.05 16.86
C TRP A 153 4.33 -7.44 15.52
N ILE A 154 5.18 -7.43 14.48
CA ILE A 154 4.74 -7.02 13.14
C ILE A 154 3.63 -7.95 12.60
N GLY A 155 3.67 -9.24 12.93
CA GLY A 155 2.58 -10.17 12.63
C GLY A 155 1.27 -9.80 13.32
N VAL A 156 1.33 -9.40 14.59
CA VAL A 156 0.17 -8.88 15.35
C VAL A 156 -0.34 -7.59 14.70
N TRP A 157 0.55 -6.64 14.38
CA TRP A 157 0.20 -5.42 13.68
C TRP A 157 -0.55 -5.71 12.37
N ALA A 158 -0.02 -6.59 11.53
CA ALA A 158 -0.65 -6.98 10.28
C ALA A 158 -2.02 -7.66 10.50
N THR A 159 -2.15 -8.43 11.59
CA THR A 159 -3.42 -9.06 11.97
C THR A 159 -4.47 -8.02 12.37
N ILE A 160 -4.09 -7.01 13.14
CA ILE A 160 -4.99 -5.90 13.52
C ILE A 160 -5.49 -5.19 12.25
N ILE A 161 -4.60 -4.84 11.33
CA ILE A 161 -4.95 -4.26 10.02
C ILE A 161 -5.99 -5.12 9.31
N ARG A 162 -5.77 -6.43 9.27
CA ARG A 162 -6.71 -7.35 8.63
C ARG A 162 -8.06 -7.41 9.35
N CYS A 163 -8.08 -7.47 10.67
CA CYS A 163 -9.32 -7.48 11.46
C CYS A 163 -10.15 -6.21 11.23
N ILE A 164 -9.51 -5.03 11.23
CA ILE A 164 -10.19 -3.76 10.92
C ILE A 164 -10.80 -3.83 9.51
N TRP A 165 -10.05 -4.34 8.51
CA TRP A 165 -10.54 -4.49 7.14
C TRP A 165 -11.72 -5.47 7.03
N GLU A 166 -11.67 -6.60 7.74
CA GLU A 166 -12.76 -7.58 7.76
C GLU A 166 -14.01 -7.04 8.43
N GLN A 167 -13.88 -6.31 9.54
CA GLN A 167 -15.00 -5.63 10.21
C GLN A 167 -15.62 -4.55 9.29
N ARG A 168 -14.80 -3.75 8.62
CA ARG A 168 -15.28 -2.80 7.62
C ARG A 168 -16.10 -3.49 6.53
N ASN A 169 -15.62 -4.60 6.00
CA ASN A 169 -16.32 -5.34 4.96
C ASN A 169 -17.61 -6.01 5.49
N LEU A 170 -17.61 -6.45 6.72
CA LEU A 170 -18.82 -6.98 7.36
C LEU A 170 -19.93 -5.92 7.42
N ILE A 171 -19.60 -4.70 7.80
CA ILE A 171 -20.56 -3.59 7.85
C ILE A 171 -21.06 -3.25 6.44
N VAL A 172 -20.15 -3.11 5.48
CA VAL A 172 -20.50 -2.63 4.13
C VAL A 172 -21.29 -3.66 3.33
N PHE A 173 -21.02 -4.96 3.52
CA PHE A 173 -21.60 -6.00 2.67
C PHE A 173 -22.60 -6.92 3.37
N LYS A 174 -22.70 -6.88 4.70
CA LYS A 174 -23.55 -7.79 5.48
C LYS A 174 -24.37 -7.07 6.56
N ASP A 175 -24.47 -5.74 6.49
CA ASP A 175 -25.16 -4.91 7.51
C ASP A 175 -24.72 -5.24 8.95
N GLY A 176 -23.46 -5.61 9.12
CA GLY A 176 -22.89 -5.96 10.42
C GLY A 176 -22.73 -4.76 11.34
N VAL A 177 -22.85 -4.96 12.64
CA VAL A 177 -22.50 -3.97 13.66
C VAL A 177 -21.01 -4.09 13.98
N PRO A 178 -20.27 -2.99 14.17
CA PRO A 178 -18.86 -3.05 14.58
C PRO A 178 -18.70 -3.78 15.91
N ASP A 179 -17.93 -4.87 15.93
CA ASP A 179 -17.60 -5.58 17.18
C ASP A 179 -16.37 -4.93 17.81
N THR A 180 -16.56 -4.39 19.01
CA THR A 180 -15.50 -3.73 19.81
C THR A 180 -15.01 -4.57 20.98
N ASN A 181 -15.49 -5.82 21.14
CA ASN A 181 -15.10 -6.69 22.25
C ASN A 181 -13.73 -7.35 22.09
#